data_733fb533ce5f7bb1628c9eb8c5e7698b
#
_entry.id   733fb533ce5f7bb1628c9eb8c5e7698b
#
_cell.length_a   1.000
_cell.length_b   1.000
_cell.length_c   1.000
_cell.angle_alpha   90.00
_cell.angle_beta   90.00
_cell.angle_gamma   90.00
#
_symmetry.space_group_name_H-M   'P 1'
#
loop_
_entity.id
_entity.type
_entity.pdbx_description
1 polymer ?
#
loop_
_entity_poly.entity_id
_entity_poly.type
_entity_poly.pdbx_seq_one_letter_code
_entity_poly.pdbx_strand_id
1 'polypeptide(L)'
;MSRKIVVTSNPTEKSLEVFCEISNKLEVNGFTVYNSYVPDAELIIIIGGDGWFIKTIHDFEYPDIPIVGINTGHLGFLQDINPKDIDMLIESYLGCDYSIREIAPITADIHMNEVRRKILAINEVVIRGTKSRMIHLNLKINDSNIECFSGDG
;
A
#
# COMPACT_ATOMS: atom_id res chain seq x y z
N MET A 1 16.15 22.74 5.49
CA MET A 1 16.01 21.32 5.91
C MET A 1 16.05 20.47 4.66
N SER A 2 16.72 19.32 4.69
CA SER A 2 16.73 18.41 3.53
C SER A 2 15.33 17.81 3.33
N ARG A 3 14.83 17.81 2.10
CA ARG A 3 13.56 17.17 1.73
C ARG A 3 13.76 15.66 1.74
N LYS A 4 12.90 14.93 2.43
CA LYS A 4 13.03 13.49 2.66
C LYS A 4 12.02 12.71 1.86
N ILE A 5 12.47 11.70 1.14
CA ILE A 5 11.62 10.76 0.41
C ILE A 5 11.95 9.34 0.86
N VAL A 6 10.92 8.56 1.15
CA VAL A 6 11.06 7.10 1.36
C VAL A 6 10.88 6.39 0.03
N VAL A 7 11.84 5.56 -0.36
CA VAL A 7 11.75 4.69 -1.52
C VAL A 7 11.90 3.24 -1.05
N THR A 8 10.95 2.40 -1.35
CA THR A 8 11.00 0.97 -1.01
C THR A 8 10.66 0.12 -2.22
N SER A 9 11.25 -1.07 -2.32
CA SER A 9 11.03 -2.00 -3.44
C SER A 9 10.87 -3.43 -2.96
N ASN A 10 10.12 -4.22 -3.72
CA ASN A 10 10.19 -5.66 -3.55
C ASN A 10 11.59 -6.18 -3.97
N PRO A 11 12.02 -7.36 -3.52
CA PRO A 11 13.38 -7.85 -3.73
C PRO A 11 13.61 -8.49 -5.11
N THR A 12 12.86 -8.12 -6.15
CA THR A 12 13.10 -8.60 -7.51
C THR A 12 14.19 -7.75 -8.19
N GLU A 13 14.99 -8.35 -9.06
CA GLU A 13 16.05 -7.69 -9.80
C GLU A 13 15.54 -6.41 -10.50
N LYS A 14 14.45 -6.53 -11.25
CA LYS A 14 13.81 -5.41 -11.94
C LYS A 14 13.42 -4.26 -10.99
N SER A 15 12.89 -4.57 -9.82
CA SER A 15 12.49 -3.53 -8.86
C SER A 15 13.69 -2.87 -8.18
N LEU A 16 14.76 -3.63 -7.96
CA LEU A 16 16.01 -3.10 -7.42
C LEU A 16 16.71 -2.18 -8.42
N GLU A 17 16.69 -2.49 -9.72
CA GLU A 17 17.19 -1.59 -10.77
C GLU A 17 16.43 -0.27 -10.76
N VAL A 18 15.10 -0.32 -10.74
CA VAL A 18 14.23 0.86 -10.66
C VAL A 18 14.46 1.64 -9.38
N PHE A 19 14.66 0.96 -8.24
CA PHE A 19 15.01 1.59 -6.97
C PHE A 19 16.31 2.38 -7.07
N CYS A 20 17.36 1.79 -7.64
CA CYS A 20 18.65 2.49 -7.82
C CYS A 20 18.51 3.69 -8.75
N GLU A 21 17.79 3.55 -9.85
CA GLU A 21 17.57 4.61 -10.82
C GLU A 21 16.87 5.82 -10.20
N ILE A 22 15.70 5.59 -9.56
CA ILE A 22 14.92 6.70 -8.99
C ILE A 22 15.62 7.33 -7.80
N SER A 23 16.29 6.54 -6.96
CA SER A 23 17.04 7.06 -5.81
C SER A 23 18.14 8.02 -6.26
N ASN A 24 18.94 7.64 -7.25
CA ASN A 24 19.99 8.50 -7.81
C ASN A 24 19.40 9.80 -8.38
N LYS A 25 18.29 9.71 -9.14
CA LYS A 25 17.64 10.89 -9.72
C LYS A 25 17.08 11.83 -8.64
N LEU A 26 16.51 11.30 -7.57
CA LEU A 26 16.02 12.08 -6.44
C LEU A 26 17.16 12.77 -5.69
N GLU A 27 18.27 12.07 -5.43
CA GLU A 27 19.45 12.64 -4.77
C GLU A 27 20.08 13.77 -5.57
N VAL A 28 20.19 13.62 -6.90
CA VAL A 28 20.67 14.68 -7.81
C VAL A 28 19.75 15.91 -7.74
N ASN A 29 18.46 15.73 -7.49
CA ASN A 29 17.50 16.83 -7.31
C ASN A 29 17.41 17.35 -5.86
N GLY A 30 18.34 16.96 -4.99
CA GLY A 30 18.51 17.53 -3.65
C GLY A 30 17.66 16.88 -2.56
N PHE A 31 17.06 15.72 -2.83
CA PHE A 31 16.35 14.94 -1.82
C PHE A 31 17.30 14.03 -1.02
N THR A 32 16.93 13.72 0.21
CA THR A 32 17.54 12.63 0.97
C THR A 32 16.63 11.42 0.87
N VAL A 33 17.15 10.33 0.31
CA VAL A 33 16.40 9.09 0.09
C VAL A 33 16.63 8.12 1.25
N TYR A 34 15.54 7.55 1.76
CA TYR A 34 15.52 6.53 2.81
C TYR A 34 14.87 5.25 2.27
N ASN A 35 15.39 4.10 2.63
CA ASN A 35 14.83 2.78 2.28
C ASN A 35 13.93 2.17 3.37
N SER A 36 13.71 2.90 4.43
CA SER A 36 12.83 2.54 5.56
C SER A 36 11.95 3.71 5.94
N TYR A 37 10.87 3.42 6.66
CA TYR A 37 9.92 4.44 7.07
C TYR A 37 10.56 5.57 7.88
N VAL A 38 10.25 6.81 7.49
CA VAL A 38 10.64 8.03 8.19
C VAL A 38 9.40 8.90 8.35
N PRO A 39 8.97 9.22 9.59
CA PRO A 39 7.69 9.90 9.84
C PRO A 39 7.58 11.31 9.25
N ASP A 40 8.70 11.98 9.03
CA ASP A 40 8.78 13.33 8.45
C ASP A 40 9.19 13.33 6.98
N ALA A 41 9.00 12.21 6.28
CA ALA A 41 9.11 12.17 4.83
C ALA A 41 7.92 12.90 4.18
N GLU A 42 8.18 13.53 3.04
CA GLU A 42 7.14 14.25 2.29
C GLU A 42 6.46 13.37 1.23
N LEU A 43 7.06 12.23 0.88
CA LEU A 43 6.56 11.28 -0.11
C LEU A 43 7.09 9.88 0.18
N ILE A 44 6.27 8.87 -0.06
CA ILE A 44 6.67 7.46 -0.09
C ILE A 44 6.51 6.94 -1.52
N ILE A 45 7.57 6.35 -2.07
CA ILE A 45 7.58 5.70 -3.38
C ILE A 45 7.70 4.20 -3.16
N ILE A 46 6.71 3.45 -3.63
CA ILE A 46 6.66 1.98 -3.50
C ILE A 46 6.85 1.34 -4.88
N ILE A 47 7.89 0.51 -5.02
CA ILE A 47 8.26 -0.14 -6.28
C ILE A 47 7.96 -1.63 -6.18
N GLY A 48 7.04 -2.12 -7.03
CA GLY A 48 6.65 -3.54 -7.01
C GLY A 48 5.33 -3.79 -7.71
N GLY A 49 4.54 -4.75 -7.25
CA GLY A 49 3.16 -4.99 -7.65
C GLY A 49 2.21 -4.67 -6.48
N ASP A 50 0.89 -4.76 -6.73
CA ASP A 50 -0.14 -4.41 -5.74
C ASP A 50 0.02 -5.10 -4.38
N GLY A 51 0.42 -6.37 -4.37
CA GLY A 51 0.64 -7.08 -3.12
C GLY A 51 1.78 -6.48 -2.28
N TRP A 52 2.86 -6.02 -2.92
CA TRP A 52 3.94 -5.31 -2.23
C TRP A 52 3.51 -3.94 -1.76
N PHE A 53 2.72 -3.23 -2.57
CA PHE A 53 2.17 -1.92 -2.24
C PHE A 53 1.31 -1.99 -0.97
N ILE A 54 0.34 -2.92 -0.93
CA ILE A 54 -0.53 -3.13 0.22
C ILE A 54 0.29 -3.55 1.45
N LYS A 55 1.22 -4.52 1.28
CA LYS A 55 2.09 -4.96 2.37
C LYS A 55 2.88 -3.79 2.97
N THR A 56 3.46 -2.94 2.14
CA THR A 56 4.25 -1.79 2.61
C THR A 56 3.40 -0.81 3.41
N ILE A 57 2.18 -0.51 2.96
CA ILE A 57 1.27 0.37 3.70
C ILE A 57 0.90 -0.23 5.07
N HIS A 58 0.69 -1.55 5.14
CA HIS A 58 0.47 -2.25 6.40
C HIS A 58 1.70 -2.19 7.32
N ASP A 59 2.89 -2.47 6.80
CA ASP A 59 4.15 -2.46 7.56
C ASP A 59 4.47 -1.06 8.10
N PHE A 60 4.04 0.00 7.39
CA PHE A 60 4.19 1.40 7.78
C PHE A 60 3.01 1.92 8.61
N GLU A 61 2.10 1.03 9.04
CA GLU A 61 0.95 1.34 9.90
C GLU A 61 0.03 2.43 9.34
N TYR A 62 -0.22 2.41 8.02
CA TYR A 62 -1.09 3.37 7.31
C TYR A 62 -0.66 4.82 7.49
N PRO A 63 0.51 5.22 6.97
CA PRO A 63 1.08 6.54 7.17
C PRO A 63 0.21 7.63 6.53
N ASP A 64 0.12 8.76 7.20
CA ASP A 64 -0.51 9.98 6.67
C ASP A 64 0.51 10.80 5.85
N ILE A 65 1.10 10.14 4.85
CA ILE A 65 2.09 10.70 3.92
C ILE A 65 1.63 10.32 2.51
N PRO A 66 1.70 11.22 1.53
CA PRO A 66 1.41 10.87 0.14
C PRO A 66 2.23 9.66 -0.34
N ILE A 67 1.57 8.75 -1.06
CA ILE A 67 2.18 7.52 -1.55
C ILE A 67 1.99 7.44 -3.06
N VAL A 68 3.06 7.08 -3.79
CA VAL A 68 3.00 6.77 -5.22
C VAL A 68 3.59 5.39 -5.48
N GLY A 69 2.96 4.62 -6.36
CA GLY A 69 3.41 3.29 -6.73
C GLY A 69 4.03 3.24 -8.13
N ILE A 70 5.19 2.59 -8.26
CA ILE A 70 5.81 2.27 -9.55
C ILE A 70 5.64 0.77 -9.80
N ASN A 71 4.88 0.42 -10.84
CA ASN A 71 4.54 -0.95 -11.16
C ASN A 71 5.67 -1.64 -11.93
N THR A 72 6.35 -2.58 -11.30
CA THR A 72 7.34 -3.46 -11.94
C THR A 72 6.81 -4.86 -12.24
N GLY A 73 5.58 -5.16 -11.81
CA GLY A 73 4.88 -6.41 -12.05
C GLY A 73 4.04 -6.41 -13.34
N HIS A 74 3.00 -7.22 -13.33
CA HIS A 74 1.94 -7.20 -14.35
C HIS A 74 0.96 -6.05 -14.08
N LEU A 75 -0.18 -6.05 -14.77
CA LEU A 75 -1.22 -5.04 -14.58
C LEU A 75 -1.59 -4.90 -13.09
N GLY A 76 -1.43 -3.70 -12.52
CA GLY A 76 -1.82 -3.36 -11.16
C GLY A 76 -3.01 -2.41 -11.14
N PHE A 77 -3.78 -2.41 -10.05
CA PHE A 77 -4.91 -1.50 -9.84
C PHE A 77 -4.57 -0.31 -8.94
N LEU A 78 -3.47 -0.42 -8.17
CA LEU A 78 -3.07 0.58 -7.18
C LEU A 78 -1.83 1.39 -7.59
N GLN A 79 -1.21 1.04 -8.71
CA GLN A 79 0.05 1.63 -9.16
C GLN A 79 -0.05 2.06 -10.63
N ASP A 80 -0.06 3.36 -10.85
CA ASP A 80 -0.31 3.95 -12.16
C ASP A 80 0.99 4.29 -12.93
N ILE A 81 2.16 4.31 -12.24
CA ILE A 81 3.42 4.73 -12.85
C ILE A 81 4.19 3.52 -13.37
N ASN A 82 4.64 3.59 -14.61
CA ASN A 82 5.57 2.60 -15.18
C ASN A 82 7.02 3.02 -14.91
N PRO A 83 7.98 2.08 -14.84
CA PRO A 83 9.40 2.40 -14.71
C PRO A 83 9.92 3.38 -15.77
N LYS A 84 9.41 3.31 -17.00
CA LYS A 84 9.79 4.21 -18.09
C LYS A 84 9.36 5.67 -17.90
N ASP A 85 8.42 5.92 -16.97
CA ASP A 85 7.81 7.23 -16.73
C ASP A 85 8.38 7.91 -15.47
N ILE A 86 9.53 7.42 -14.94
CA ILE A 86 10.19 7.95 -13.73
C ILE A 86 10.58 9.44 -13.90
N ASP A 87 11.09 9.82 -15.05
CA ASP A 87 11.48 11.22 -15.30
C ASP A 87 10.26 12.14 -15.24
N MET A 88 9.15 11.73 -15.85
CA MET A 88 7.88 12.46 -15.78
C MET A 88 7.37 12.56 -14.34
N LEU A 89 7.45 11.47 -13.55
CA LEU A 89 7.07 11.49 -12.14
C LEU A 89 7.88 12.53 -11.35
N ILE A 90 9.19 12.55 -11.54
CA ILE A 90 10.09 13.50 -10.85
C ILE A 90 9.81 14.93 -11.29
N GLU A 91 9.67 15.18 -12.59
CA GLU A 91 9.35 16.51 -13.15
C GLU A 91 7.99 17.01 -12.61
N SER A 92 6.94 16.20 -12.65
CA SER A 92 5.62 16.55 -12.11
C SER A 92 5.68 16.83 -10.61
N TYR A 93 6.44 16.02 -9.86
CA TYR A 93 6.61 16.22 -8.42
C TYR A 93 7.34 17.53 -8.10
N LEU A 94 8.43 17.84 -8.80
CA LEU A 94 9.19 19.10 -8.64
C LEU A 94 8.38 20.32 -9.06
N GLY A 95 7.59 20.18 -10.12
CA GLY A 95 6.73 21.23 -10.66
C GLY A 95 5.43 21.42 -9.87
N CYS A 96 5.15 20.60 -8.84
CA CYS A 96 3.87 20.55 -8.14
C CYS A 96 2.67 20.31 -9.10
N ASP A 97 2.89 19.62 -10.21
CA ASP A 97 1.89 19.26 -11.21
C ASP A 97 1.36 17.83 -10.96
N TYR A 98 0.68 17.65 -9.86
CA TYR A 98 0.04 16.38 -9.46
C TYR A 98 -1.19 16.65 -8.60
N SER A 99 -2.02 15.64 -8.46
CA SER A 99 -3.15 15.66 -7.53
C SER A 99 -3.04 14.51 -6.53
N ILE A 100 -3.50 14.74 -5.31
CA ILE A 100 -3.58 13.72 -4.27
C ILE A 100 -5.02 13.23 -4.16
N ARG A 101 -5.20 11.92 -4.22
CA ARG A 101 -6.49 11.27 -3.95
C ARG A 101 -6.44 10.61 -2.58
N GLU A 102 -7.34 11.00 -1.70
CA GLU A 102 -7.51 10.35 -0.41
C GLU A 102 -8.26 9.03 -0.56
N ILE A 103 -7.76 7.99 0.10
CA ILE A 103 -8.38 6.67 0.13
C ILE A 103 -8.56 6.29 1.59
N ALA A 104 -9.82 6.08 2.01
CA ALA A 104 -10.12 5.58 3.34
C ALA A 104 -9.95 4.06 3.39
N PRO A 105 -9.22 3.50 4.36
CA PRO A 105 -9.15 2.07 4.55
C PRO A 105 -10.48 1.51 5.08
N ILE A 106 -10.75 0.24 4.80
CA ILE A 106 -11.84 -0.51 5.41
C ILE A 106 -11.46 -0.76 6.87
N THR A 107 -12.38 -0.46 7.78
CA THR A 107 -12.22 -0.78 9.20
C THR A 107 -13.07 -2.00 9.55
N ALA A 108 -12.49 -2.99 10.24
CA ALA A 108 -13.22 -4.10 10.80
C ALA A 108 -12.96 -4.22 12.31
N ASP A 109 -14.06 -4.29 13.07
CA ASP A 109 -14.02 -4.53 14.50
C ASP A 109 -14.32 -6.01 14.76
N ILE A 110 -13.34 -6.73 15.31
CA ILE A 110 -13.44 -8.15 15.64
C ILE A 110 -13.78 -8.29 17.12
N HIS A 111 -14.90 -8.96 17.40
CA HIS A 111 -15.35 -9.26 18.74
C HIS A 111 -15.32 -10.77 18.96
N MET A 112 -14.41 -11.24 19.80
CA MET A 112 -14.31 -12.66 20.19
C MET A 112 -14.27 -12.76 21.71
N ASN A 113 -15.35 -13.24 22.33
CA ASN A 113 -15.50 -13.29 23.79
C ASN A 113 -15.22 -11.91 24.41
N GLU A 114 -14.18 -11.82 25.24
CA GLU A 114 -13.74 -10.56 25.86
C GLU A 114 -12.71 -9.78 25.05
N VAL A 115 -12.21 -10.36 23.94
CA VAL A 115 -11.21 -9.73 23.07
C VAL A 115 -11.90 -8.87 22.03
N ARG A 116 -11.50 -7.61 21.97
CA ARG A 116 -11.87 -6.67 20.90
C ARG A 116 -10.63 -6.27 20.15
N ARG A 117 -10.68 -6.38 18.83
CA ARG A 117 -9.57 -6.00 17.96
C ARG A 117 -10.11 -5.21 16.76
N LYS A 118 -9.51 -4.06 16.52
CA LYS A 118 -9.74 -3.29 15.29
C LYS A 118 -8.62 -3.60 14.28
N ILE A 119 -8.99 -3.85 13.04
CA ILE A 119 -8.05 -4.00 11.92
C ILE A 119 -8.42 -3.04 10.80
N LEU A 120 -7.41 -2.66 10.02
CA LEU A 120 -7.55 -1.86 8.81
C LEU A 120 -7.19 -2.70 7.60
N ALA A 121 -7.84 -2.47 6.47
CA ALA A 121 -7.54 -3.12 5.20
C ALA A 121 -7.71 -2.12 4.05
N ILE A 122 -6.95 -2.32 2.96
CA ILE A 122 -7.05 -1.50 1.75
C ILE A 122 -8.06 -2.11 0.77
N ASN A 123 -7.96 -3.40 0.49
CA ASN A 123 -8.83 -4.07 -0.47
C ASN A 123 -10.00 -4.78 0.20
N GLU A 124 -9.70 -5.74 1.08
CA GLU A 124 -10.71 -6.60 1.70
C GLU A 124 -10.28 -7.09 3.07
N VAL A 125 -11.27 -7.52 3.85
CA VAL A 125 -11.10 -8.31 5.07
C VAL A 125 -11.58 -9.73 4.78
N VAL A 126 -10.68 -10.71 4.89
CA VAL A 126 -10.97 -12.11 4.60
C VAL A 126 -11.20 -12.88 5.90
N ILE A 127 -12.31 -13.60 5.97
CA ILE A 127 -12.63 -14.54 7.05
C ILE A 127 -12.44 -15.95 6.50
N ARG A 128 -11.57 -16.74 7.11
CA ARG A 128 -11.37 -18.12 6.67
C ARG A 128 -11.22 -19.09 7.84
N GLY A 129 -11.60 -20.34 7.59
CA GLY A 129 -11.42 -21.42 8.54
C GLY A 129 -9.94 -21.73 8.80
N THR A 130 -9.59 -21.99 10.06
CA THR A 130 -8.26 -22.48 10.39
C THR A 130 -8.14 -23.97 10.07
N LYS A 131 -7.01 -24.42 9.54
CA LYS A 131 -6.71 -25.84 9.23
C LYS A 131 -7.75 -26.47 8.26
N SER A 132 -8.17 -25.75 7.23
CA SER A 132 -9.14 -26.21 6.22
C SER A 132 -10.47 -26.73 6.86
N ARG A 133 -10.89 -26.11 7.94
CA ARG A 133 -12.18 -26.39 8.56
C ARG A 133 -13.26 -25.51 7.96
N MET A 134 -14.42 -26.12 7.76
CA MET A 134 -15.63 -25.38 7.38
C MET A 134 -16.02 -24.38 8.46
N ILE A 135 -16.37 -23.18 8.06
CA ILE A 135 -16.95 -22.15 8.92
C ILE A 135 -18.41 -21.91 8.52
N HIS A 136 -19.20 -21.51 9.49
CA HIS A 136 -20.58 -21.09 9.27
C HIS A 136 -20.69 -19.60 9.59
N LEU A 137 -21.14 -18.83 8.63
CA LEU A 137 -21.25 -17.37 8.73
C LEU A 137 -22.70 -16.95 8.51
N ASN A 138 -23.17 -16.05 9.36
CA ASN A 138 -24.41 -15.30 9.12
C ASN A 138 -24.04 -13.88 8.68
N LEU A 139 -24.34 -13.55 7.43
CA LEU A 139 -24.12 -12.24 6.88
C LEU A 139 -25.30 -11.32 7.16
N LYS A 140 -25.02 -10.17 7.74
CA LYS A 140 -25.99 -9.10 7.94
C LYS A 140 -25.49 -7.81 7.32
N ILE A 141 -26.39 -7.06 6.70
CA ILE A 141 -26.12 -5.69 6.21
C ILE A 141 -27.19 -4.80 6.81
N ASN A 142 -26.77 -3.75 7.52
CA ASN A 142 -27.68 -2.82 8.23
C ASN A 142 -28.74 -3.56 9.06
N ASP A 143 -28.31 -4.53 9.88
CA ASP A 143 -29.15 -5.39 10.72
C ASP A 143 -30.09 -6.36 9.98
N SER A 144 -30.17 -6.30 8.67
CA SER A 144 -30.92 -7.26 7.86
C SER A 144 -30.11 -8.52 7.58
N ASN A 145 -30.70 -9.70 7.88
CA ASN A 145 -30.07 -10.97 7.50
C ASN A 145 -30.08 -11.11 5.98
N ILE A 146 -28.91 -11.32 5.40
CA ILE A 146 -28.74 -11.48 3.95
C ILE A 146 -28.63 -12.95 3.61
N GLU A 147 -27.67 -13.65 4.23
CA GLU A 147 -27.37 -15.03 3.89
C GLU A 147 -26.71 -15.78 5.05
N CYS A 148 -26.92 -17.11 5.07
CA CYS A 148 -26.14 -18.04 5.88
C CYS A 148 -25.20 -18.79 4.96
N PHE A 149 -23.92 -18.59 5.13
CA PHE A 149 -22.88 -19.21 4.31
C PHE A 149 -22.16 -20.32 5.09
N SER A 150 -21.82 -21.40 4.40
CA SER A 150 -20.98 -22.48 4.93
C SER A 150 -19.90 -22.81 3.93
N GLY A 151 -18.65 -22.68 4.33
CA GLY A 151 -17.49 -22.89 3.48
C GLY A 151 -16.19 -22.83 4.27
N ASP A 152 -15.07 -22.77 3.57
CA ASP A 152 -13.73 -22.66 4.16
C ASP A 152 -13.18 -21.22 4.16
N GLY A 153 -13.93 -20.29 3.59
CA GLY A 153 -13.64 -18.86 3.54
C GLY A 153 -13.86 -18.26 2.17
#